data_8ee0cea9484f87b5398f6c4ad059d8e0
#
_entry.id   8ee0cea9484f87b5398f6c4ad059d8e0
#
_cell.length_a   1.000
_cell.length_b   1.000
_cell.length_c   1.000
_cell.angle_alpha   90.00
_cell.angle_beta   90.00
_cell.angle_gamma   90.00
#
_symmetry.space_group_name_H-M   'P 1'
#
loop_
_entity.id
_entity.type
_entity.pdbx_description
1 polymer ?
#
loop_
_entity_poly.entity_id
_entity_poly.type
_entity_poly.pdbx_seq_one_letter_code
_entity_poly.pdbx_strand_id
1 'polypeptide(L)'
;MPGEHGELEESGSRLGVARRLSLAVTVSLHRLLATLAGVALAGLPRAGGLPVLRGGGTMPDARAQLESALVLLGRLSPGLRRRLQHHVTGLFLMRRPPAHGYYSRITGTCTLDVDALHRESPVESAAAMVRCATEGWLWRSGRGRSRADEARILEVSELARLHFLQRAVQRIGVSI
;
A
#
# COMPACT_ATOMS: atom_id res chain seq x y z
N MET A 1 32.48 36.54 -36.21
CA MET A 1 31.36 35.64 -36.02
C MET A 1 31.35 35.14 -34.57
N PRO A 2 30.66 35.75 -33.64
CA PRO A 2 30.39 35.17 -32.31
C PRO A 2 28.87 35.14 -32.10
N GLY A 3 28.34 34.03 -31.67
CA GLY A 3 26.99 34.06 -31.10
C GLY A 3 26.07 32.88 -31.40
N GLU A 4 26.44 31.61 -31.11
CA GLU A 4 25.48 30.50 -31.12
C GLU A 4 25.54 29.54 -29.90
N HIS A 5 26.37 29.84 -28.89
CA HIS A 5 26.53 28.95 -27.75
C HIS A 5 25.66 29.30 -26.51
N GLY A 6 24.94 30.47 -26.53
CA GLY A 6 24.18 30.93 -25.37
C GLY A 6 22.77 30.35 -25.23
N GLU A 7 22.11 29.96 -26.33
CA GLU A 7 20.69 29.56 -26.28
C GLU A 7 20.44 28.12 -25.84
N LEU A 8 21.42 27.25 -25.96
CA LEU A 8 21.25 25.82 -25.60
C LEU A 8 21.33 25.56 -24.08
N GLU A 9 22.09 26.37 -23.33
CA GLU A 9 22.18 26.21 -21.88
C GLU A 9 20.93 26.70 -21.13
N GLU A 10 20.28 27.77 -21.62
CA GLU A 10 19.07 28.32 -20.99
C GLU A 10 17.86 27.40 -21.14
N SER A 11 17.76 26.69 -22.26
CA SER A 11 16.69 25.74 -22.52
C SER A 11 16.76 24.49 -21.58
N GLY A 12 17.95 24.00 -21.29
CA GLY A 12 18.16 22.88 -20.38
C GLY A 12 17.81 23.20 -18.93
N SER A 13 18.08 24.43 -18.49
CA SER A 13 17.74 24.91 -17.14
C SER A 13 16.23 25.04 -16.93
N ARG A 14 15.49 25.58 -17.90
CA ARG A 14 14.02 25.76 -17.82
C ARG A 14 13.26 24.43 -17.79
N LEU A 15 13.70 23.45 -18.55
CA LEU A 15 13.15 22.09 -18.54
C LEU A 15 13.38 21.38 -17.18
N GLY A 16 14.55 21.58 -16.58
CA GLY A 16 14.86 21.05 -15.25
C GLY A 16 13.98 21.63 -14.14
N VAL A 17 13.74 22.94 -14.17
CA VAL A 17 12.87 23.63 -13.20
C VAL A 17 11.41 23.22 -13.37
N ALA A 18 10.89 23.16 -14.59
CA ALA A 18 9.51 22.73 -14.88
C ALA A 18 9.28 21.29 -14.40
N ARG A 19 10.24 20.39 -14.60
CA ARG A 19 10.15 19.00 -14.13
C ARG A 19 10.19 18.88 -12.61
N ARG A 20 11.00 19.70 -11.92
CA ARG A 20 11.05 19.75 -10.45
C ARG A 20 9.76 20.33 -9.86
N LEU A 21 9.19 21.36 -10.46
CA LEU A 21 7.91 21.94 -10.06
C LEU A 21 6.76 20.96 -10.26
N SER A 22 6.70 20.26 -11.39
CA SER A 22 5.70 19.22 -11.64
C SER A 22 5.77 18.08 -10.61
N LEU A 23 6.97 17.62 -10.25
CA LEU A 23 7.16 16.60 -9.21
C LEU A 23 6.74 17.10 -7.83
N ALA A 24 7.09 18.34 -7.47
CA ALA A 24 6.72 18.93 -6.18
C ALA A 24 5.20 19.09 -6.06
N VAL A 25 4.52 19.54 -7.11
CA VAL A 25 3.06 19.68 -7.17
C VAL A 25 2.39 18.30 -7.04
N THR A 26 2.88 17.29 -7.75
CA THR A 26 2.33 15.93 -7.68
C THR A 26 2.47 15.34 -6.28
N VAL A 27 3.64 15.50 -5.64
CA VAL A 27 3.88 15.02 -4.26
C VAL A 27 2.98 15.76 -3.26
N SER A 28 2.82 17.09 -3.43
CA SER A 28 1.97 17.91 -2.56
C SER A 28 0.49 17.53 -2.70
N LEU A 29 0.02 17.30 -3.93
CA LEU A 29 -1.34 16.86 -4.21
C LEU A 29 -1.62 15.47 -3.59
N HIS A 30 -0.67 14.53 -3.70
CA HIS A 30 -0.81 13.21 -3.07
C HIS A 30 -0.85 13.29 -1.54
N ARG A 31 -0.05 14.18 -0.93
CA ARG A 31 -0.08 14.42 0.52
C ARG A 31 -1.41 15.04 0.95
N LEU A 32 -1.92 16.00 0.20
CA LEU A 32 -3.21 16.64 0.47
C LEU A 32 -4.36 15.62 0.37
N LEU A 33 -4.39 14.82 -0.69
CA LEU A 33 -5.38 13.76 -0.88
C LEU A 33 -5.29 12.69 0.23
N ALA A 34 -4.09 12.31 0.63
CA ALA A 34 -3.89 11.38 1.75
C ALA A 34 -4.36 11.98 3.09
N THR A 35 -4.16 13.28 3.30
CA THR A 35 -4.63 13.98 4.51
C THR A 35 -6.14 14.11 4.51
N LEU A 36 -6.76 14.50 3.38
CA LEU A 36 -8.21 14.57 3.23
C LEU A 36 -8.87 13.20 3.39
N ALA A 37 -8.26 12.16 2.80
CA ALA A 37 -8.70 10.78 3.03
C ALA A 37 -8.58 10.41 4.51
N GLY A 38 -7.50 10.79 5.19
CA GLY A 38 -7.31 10.55 6.63
C GLY A 38 -8.40 11.22 7.49
N VAL A 39 -8.79 12.44 7.17
CA VAL A 39 -9.87 13.17 7.86
C VAL A 39 -11.22 12.51 7.57
N ALA A 40 -11.51 12.17 6.33
CA ALA A 40 -12.75 11.47 5.95
C ALA A 40 -12.85 10.08 6.60
N LEU A 41 -11.73 9.45 6.89
CA LEU A 41 -11.62 8.14 7.51
C LEU A 41 -11.65 8.18 9.05
N ALA A 42 -11.59 9.37 9.68
CA ALA A 42 -11.47 9.51 11.14
C ALA A 42 -12.70 8.96 11.90
N GLY A 43 -13.91 9.05 11.32
CA GLY A 43 -15.15 8.53 11.88
C GLY A 43 -15.46 7.07 11.56
N LEU A 44 -14.61 6.37 10.82
CA LEU A 44 -14.87 5.00 10.39
C LEU A 44 -14.50 3.95 11.44
N PRO A 45 -15.16 2.77 11.42
CA PRO A 45 -14.76 1.62 12.22
C PRO A 45 -13.29 1.31 12.01
N ARG A 46 -12.59 0.92 13.07
CA ARG A 46 -11.16 0.61 13.00
C ARG A 46 -10.91 -0.86 13.27
N ALA A 47 -9.96 -1.44 12.53
CA ALA A 47 -9.39 -2.75 12.82
C ALA A 47 -7.89 -2.58 13.03
N GLY A 48 -7.42 -2.98 14.20
CA GLY A 48 -6.01 -2.87 14.57
C GLY A 48 -5.42 -1.46 14.43
N GLY A 49 -6.21 -0.41 14.65
CA GLY A 49 -5.81 0.99 14.54
C GLY A 49 -5.98 1.60 13.14
N LEU A 50 -6.24 0.81 12.12
CA LEU A 50 -6.48 1.29 10.75
C LEU A 50 -7.98 1.48 10.50
N PRO A 51 -8.41 2.57 9.85
CA PRO A 51 -9.80 2.76 9.43
C PRO A 51 -10.17 1.71 8.39
N VAL A 52 -11.41 1.20 8.47
CA VAL A 52 -11.95 0.18 7.58
C VAL A 52 -13.09 0.77 6.78
N LEU A 53 -12.90 0.86 5.46
CA LEU A 53 -13.94 1.23 4.51
C LEU A 53 -14.59 -0.04 3.93
N ARG A 54 -15.88 0.05 3.65
CA ARG A 54 -16.66 -1.05 3.05
C ARG A 54 -17.25 -0.62 1.72
N GLY A 55 -17.00 -1.39 0.71
CA GLY A 55 -17.61 -1.25 -0.62
C GLY A 55 -18.91 -2.05 -0.77
N GLY A 56 -19.89 -1.82 0.11
CA GLY A 56 -21.23 -2.44 0.07
C GLY A 56 -21.40 -3.69 0.93
N GLY A 57 -22.60 -3.84 1.52
CA GLY A 57 -23.05 -5.01 2.28
C GLY A 57 -22.70 -5.06 3.77
N THR A 58 -23.57 -5.71 4.56
CA THR A 58 -23.34 -6.05 5.97
C THR A 58 -22.46 -7.28 6.07
N MET A 59 -21.30 -7.19 6.73
CA MET A 59 -20.37 -8.32 6.85
C MET A 59 -19.75 -8.36 8.25
N PRO A 60 -20.47 -8.86 9.28
CA PRO A 60 -19.87 -9.01 10.61
C PRO A 60 -18.67 -9.97 10.60
N ASP A 61 -18.74 -11.05 9.82
CA ASP A 61 -17.72 -12.09 9.81
C ASP A 61 -16.38 -11.62 9.19
N ALA A 62 -16.43 -10.78 8.15
CA ALA A 62 -15.21 -10.24 7.54
C ALA A 62 -14.39 -9.40 8.53
N ARG A 63 -15.04 -8.75 9.51
CA ARG A 63 -14.34 -8.00 10.53
C ARG A 63 -13.56 -8.89 11.48
N ALA A 64 -14.17 -9.97 11.94
CA ALA A 64 -13.52 -10.92 12.85
C ALA A 64 -12.30 -11.57 12.17
N GLN A 65 -12.42 -11.96 10.90
CA GLN A 65 -11.32 -12.49 10.12
C GLN A 65 -10.18 -11.48 9.93
N LEU A 66 -10.54 -10.23 9.61
CA LEU A 66 -9.59 -9.14 9.48
C LEU A 66 -8.82 -8.88 10.79
N GLU A 67 -9.52 -8.84 11.93
CA GLU A 67 -8.91 -8.64 13.23
C GLU A 67 -7.98 -9.81 13.59
N SER A 68 -8.39 -11.05 13.31
CA SER A 68 -7.55 -12.25 13.48
C SER A 68 -6.27 -12.18 12.66
N ALA A 69 -6.37 -11.79 11.39
CA ALA A 69 -5.22 -11.61 10.51
C ALA A 69 -4.27 -10.51 11.02
N LEU A 70 -4.82 -9.40 11.51
CA LEU A 70 -4.03 -8.29 12.08
C LEU A 70 -3.33 -8.66 13.38
N VAL A 71 -3.98 -9.45 14.25
CA VAL A 71 -3.37 -9.99 15.47
C VAL A 71 -2.22 -10.93 15.10
N LEU A 72 -2.47 -11.82 14.15
CA LEU A 72 -1.47 -12.77 13.67
C LEU A 72 -0.25 -12.05 13.08
N LEU A 73 -0.49 -11.04 12.21
CA LEU A 73 0.57 -10.21 11.65
C LEU A 73 1.42 -9.56 12.76
N GLY A 74 0.77 -9.05 13.80
CA GLY A 74 1.45 -8.45 14.95
C GLY A 74 2.32 -9.43 15.72
N ARG A 75 1.85 -10.67 15.91
CA ARG A 75 2.59 -11.74 16.61
C ARG A 75 3.77 -12.26 15.78
N LEU A 76 3.57 -12.51 14.50
CA LEU A 76 4.60 -13.08 13.63
C LEU A 76 5.63 -12.06 13.17
N SER A 77 5.23 -10.82 12.94
CA SER A 77 6.11 -9.76 12.43
C SER A 77 5.69 -8.37 12.88
N PRO A 78 6.06 -7.95 14.11
CA PRO A 78 5.73 -6.62 14.63
C PRO A 78 6.23 -5.47 13.74
N GLY A 79 7.37 -5.66 13.07
CA GLY A 79 7.93 -4.69 12.13
C GLY A 79 7.05 -4.46 10.90
N LEU A 80 6.53 -5.53 10.31
CA LEU A 80 5.60 -5.44 9.18
C LEU A 80 4.24 -4.86 9.62
N ARG A 81 3.81 -5.17 10.82
CA ARG A 81 2.60 -4.57 11.40
C ARG A 81 2.73 -3.05 11.54
N ARG A 82 3.87 -2.56 12.07
CA ARG A 82 4.18 -1.12 12.14
C ARG A 82 4.26 -0.51 10.75
N ARG A 83 4.91 -1.19 9.80
CA ARG A 83 4.98 -0.73 8.41
C ARG A 83 3.59 -0.57 7.78
N LEU A 84 2.68 -1.51 8.01
CA LEU A 84 1.30 -1.42 7.57
C LEU A 84 0.63 -0.15 8.14
N GLN A 85 0.74 0.09 9.44
CA GLN A 85 0.15 1.26 10.10
C GLN A 85 0.73 2.59 9.62
N HIS A 86 2.02 2.64 9.23
CA HIS A 86 2.67 3.86 8.79
C HIS A 86 2.47 4.17 7.31
N HIS A 87 2.31 3.17 6.48
CA HIS A 87 2.32 3.35 5.02
C HIS A 87 0.98 3.06 4.35
N VAL A 88 0.02 2.51 5.08
CA VAL A 88 -1.35 2.27 4.61
C VAL A 88 -2.29 3.20 5.36
N THR A 89 -3.07 3.99 4.62
CA THR A 89 -4.01 4.98 5.21
C THR A 89 -5.27 4.33 5.74
N GLY A 90 -5.65 3.17 5.21
CA GLY A 90 -6.84 2.42 5.62
C GLY A 90 -6.97 1.10 4.88
N LEU A 91 -7.88 0.27 5.36
CA LEU A 91 -8.24 -1.00 4.75
C LEU A 91 -9.57 -0.84 4.02
N PHE A 92 -9.61 -1.24 2.76
CA PHE A 92 -10.81 -1.20 1.94
C PHE A 92 -11.29 -2.62 1.66
N LEU A 93 -12.48 -2.94 2.16
CA LEU A 93 -13.11 -4.25 1.95
C LEU A 93 -14.06 -4.14 0.75
N MET A 94 -13.78 -4.87 -0.32
CA MET A 94 -14.66 -4.93 -1.48
C MET A 94 -14.75 -6.35 -2.03
N ARG A 95 -15.84 -6.65 -2.73
CA ARG A 95 -15.95 -7.90 -3.47
C ARG A 95 -15.27 -7.80 -4.82
N ARG A 96 -14.52 -8.84 -5.19
CA ARG A 96 -13.85 -8.99 -6.48
C ARG A 96 -12.94 -7.79 -6.84
N PRO A 97 -11.99 -7.41 -5.97
CA PRO A 97 -10.96 -6.45 -6.36
C PRO A 97 -10.08 -7.03 -7.48
N PRO A 98 -9.27 -6.21 -8.14
CA PRO A 98 -8.31 -6.68 -9.15
C PRO A 98 -7.38 -7.77 -8.62
N ALA A 99 -7.05 -7.73 -7.33
CA ALA A 99 -6.29 -8.76 -6.63
C ALA A 99 -6.55 -8.68 -5.12
N HIS A 100 -6.49 -9.81 -4.41
CA HIS A 100 -6.47 -9.80 -2.96
C HIS A 100 -5.19 -9.13 -2.46
N GLY A 101 -5.31 -8.12 -1.58
CA GLY A 101 -4.16 -7.32 -1.14
C GLY A 101 -3.67 -6.31 -2.18
N TYR A 102 -4.56 -5.65 -2.91
CA TYR A 102 -4.23 -4.57 -3.83
C TYR A 102 -3.95 -3.26 -3.09
N TYR A 103 -2.80 -2.63 -3.37
CA TYR A 103 -2.47 -1.31 -2.82
C TYR A 103 -2.86 -0.21 -3.81
N SER A 104 -3.71 0.70 -3.37
CA SER A 104 -4.06 1.90 -4.15
C SER A 104 -3.03 3.01 -3.93
N ARG A 105 -2.31 3.37 -4.97
CA ARG A 105 -1.31 4.46 -4.94
C ARG A 105 -1.94 5.82 -4.69
N ILE A 106 -3.18 6.02 -5.17
CA ILE A 106 -3.89 7.30 -5.08
C ILE A 106 -4.34 7.55 -3.65
N THR A 107 -4.99 6.57 -3.04
CA THR A 107 -5.56 6.71 -1.69
C THR A 107 -4.64 6.21 -0.58
N GLY A 108 -3.63 5.43 -0.92
CA GLY A 108 -2.76 4.77 0.05
C GLY A 108 -3.46 3.63 0.80
N THR A 109 -4.60 3.14 0.30
CA THR A 109 -5.37 2.08 0.96
C THR A 109 -4.95 0.69 0.51
N CYS A 110 -5.08 -0.27 1.42
CA CYS A 110 -4.97 -1.69 1.12
C CYS A 110 -6.38 -2.25 0.88
N THR A 111 -6.66 -2.71 -0.34
CA THR A 111 -7.93 -3.33 -0.71
C THR A 111 -7.85 -4.84 -0.51
N LEU A 112 -8.78 -5.36 0.29
CA LEU A 112 -8.91 -6.79 0.56
C LEU A 112 -10.21 -7.32 -0.03
N ASP A 113 -10.13 -8.50 -0.65
CA ASP A 113 -11.30 -9.21 -1.16
C ASP A 113 -12.06 -9.84 0.02
N VAL A 114 -13.32 -9.46 0.15
CA VAL A 114 -14.20 -9.99 1.20
C VAL A 114 -14.42 -11.48 1.03
N ASP A 115 -14.61 -11.95 -0.20
CA ASP A 115 -14.84 -13.37 -0.48
C ASP A 115 -13.57 -14.20 -0.19
N ALA A 116 -12.38 -13.60 -0.38
CA ALA A 116 -11.11 -14.20 0.03
C ALA A 116 -10.95 -14.23 1.55
N LEU A 117 -11.30 -13.15 2.26
CA LEU A 117 -11.28 -13.11 3.73
C LEU A 117 -12.12 -14.21 4.37
N HIS A 118 -13.22 -14.63 3.72
CA HIS A 118 -14.06 -15.71 4.23
C HIS A 118 -13.53 -17.11 3.91
N ARG A 119 -12.85 -17.26 2.78
CA ARG A 119 -12.37 -18.57 2.30
C ARG A 119 -10.96 -18.89 2.75
N GLU A 120 -10.15 -17.88 2.87
CA GLU A 120 -8.72 -18.01 3.17
C GLU A 120 -8.48 -18.00 4.68
N SER A 121 -7.33 -18.55 5.05
CA SER A 121 -6.88 -18.50 6.45
C SER A 121 -6.49 -17.09 6.86
N PRO A 122 -6.51 -16.77 8.18
CA PRO A 122 -5.98 -15.50 8.68
C PRO A 122 -4.51 -15.25 8.28
N VAL A 123 -3.74 -16.31 8.01
CA VAL A 123 -2.35 -16.23 7.55
C VAL A 123 -2.26 -15.63 6.16
N GLU A 124 -3.11 -16.07 5.23
CA GLU A 124 -3.15 -15.57 3.84
C GLU A 124 -3.60 -14.12 3.79
N SER A 125 -4.62 -13.78 4.56
CA SER A 125 -5.08 -12.40 4.70
C SER A 125 -4.01 -11.49 5.30
N ALA A 126 -3.26 -11.97 6.29
CA ALA A 126 -2.11 -11.26 6.85
C ALA A 126 -0.99 -11.09 5.81
N ALA A 127 -0.73 -12.11 4.98
CA ALA A 127 0.24 -12.06 3.91
C ALA A 127 -0.15 -11.05 2.81
N ALA A 128 -1.44 -10.94 2.46
CA ALA A 128 -1.95 -9.92 1.56
C ALA A 128 -1.69 -8.50 2.11
N MET A 129 -1.89 -8.29 3.42
CA MET A 129 -1.55 -7.01 4.06
C MET A 129 -0.05 -6.72 4.09
N VAL A 130 0.80 -7.75 4.20
CA VAL A 130 2.27 -7.59 4.09
C VAL A 130 2.66 -7.08 2.71
N ARG A 131 2.06 -7.60 1.66
CA ARG A 131 2.24 -7.10 0.30
C ARG A 131 1.88 -5.62 0.22
N CYS A 132 0.68 -5.22 0.63
CA CYS A 132 0.24 -3.82 0.66
C CYS A 132 1.17 -2.92 1.48
N ALA A 133 1.60 -3.36 2.66
CA ALA A 133 2.50 -2.60 3.52
C ALA A 133 3.86 -2.36 2.85
N THR A 134 4.36 -3.35 2.11
CA THR A 134 5.64 -3.27 1.40
C THR A 134 5.52 -2.37 0.17
N GLU A 135 4.47 -2.50 -0.62
CA GLU A 135 4.18 -1.59 -1.73
C GLU A 135 4.06 -0.15 -1.23
N GLY A 136 3.24 0.10 -0.21
CA GLY A 136 3.05 1.43 0.36
C GLY A 136 4.34 2.06 0.86
N TRP A 137 5.20 1.27 1.50
CA TRP A 137 6.51 1.73 1.94
C TRP A 137 7.42 2.10 0.77
N LEU A 138 7.52 1.26 -0.25
CA LEU A 138 8.38 1.48 -1.42
C LEU A 138 7.92 2.70 -2.23
N TRP A 139 6.61 2.84 -2.44
CA TRP A 139 6.04 4.02 -3.12
C TRP A 139 6.32 5.32 -2.35
N ARG A 140 6.10 5.34 -1.04
CA ARG A 140 6.31 6.54 -0.21
C ARG A 140 7.78 6.90 -0.02
N SER A 141 8.69 5.93 -0.16
CA SER A 141 10.14 6.17 -0.17
C SER A 141 10.67 6.71 -1.52
N GLY A 142 9.79 7.00 -2.49
CA GLY A 142 10.15 7.62 -3.76
C GLY A 142 10.79 6.67 -4.77
N ARG A 143 10.64 5.36 -4.59
CA ARG A 143 11.24 4.34 -5.47
C ARG A 143 10.45 4.03 -6.73
N GLY A 144 9.24 4.57 -6.90
CA GLY A 144 8.36 4.29 -8.05
C GLY A 144 8.37 5.39 -9.10
N ARG A 145 9.49 5.68 -9.72
CA ARG A 145 9.64 6.78 -10.69
C ARG A 145 9.56 6.34 -12.16
N SER A 146 9.71 5.07 -12.44
CA SER A 146 9.67 4.50 -13.78
C SER A 146 8.83 3.22 -13.83
N ARG A 147 8.49 2.73 -15.03
CA ARG A 147 7.81 1.43 -15.19
C ARG A 147 8.65 0.26 -14.68
N ALA A 148 9.98 0.35 -14.83
CA ALA A 148 10.88 -0.66 -14.30
C ALA A 148 10.85 -0.69 -12.76
N ASP A 149 10.80 0.48 -12.11
CA ASP A 149 10.64 0.58 -10.67
C ASP A 149 9.29 0.00 -10.20
N GLU A 150 8.22 0.21 -10.97
CA GLU A 150 6.90 -0.35 -10.67
C GLU A 150 6.92 -1.88 -10.66
N ALA A 151 7.48 -2.48 -11.69
CA ALA A 151 7.61 -3.93 -11.77
C ALA A 151 8.44 -4.48 -10.60
N ARG A 152 9.54 -3.81 -10.26
CA ARG A 152 10.40 -4.19 -9.13
C ARG A 152 9.70 -4.04 -7.77
N ILE A 153 8.87 -3.00 -7.60
CA ILE A 153 8.07 -2.83 -6.38
C ILE A 153 7.10 -4.00 -6.22
N LEU A 154 6.40 -4.39 -7.28
CA LEU A 154 5.47 -5.51 -7.25
C LEU A 154 6.20 -6.83 -6.93
N GLU A 155 7.35 -7.07 -7.55
CA GLU A 155 8.19 -8.24 -7.29
C GLU A 155 8.64 -8.30 -5.82
N VAL A 156 9.22 -7.22 -5.29
CA VAL A 156 9.70 -7.15 -3.90
C VAL A 156 8.54 -7.32 -2.92
N SER A 157 7.37 -6.78 -3.23
CA SER A 157 6.19 -6.89 -2.39
C SER A 157 5.64 -8.32 -2.36
N GLU A 158 5.69 -9.01 -3.51
CA GLU A 158 5.30 -10.41 -3.60
C GLU A 158 6.30 -11.33 -2.87
N LEU A 159 7.59 -11.08 -3.01
CA LEU A 159 8.61 -11.79 -2.22
C LEU A 159 8.42 -11.60 -0.71
N ALA A 160 8.06 -10.39 -0.27
CA ALA A 160 7.77 -10.14 1.15
C ALA A 160 6.54 -10.93 1.63
N ARG A 161 5.50 -11.06 0.79
CA ARG A 161 4.31 -11.87 1.04
C ARG A 161 4.69 -13.35 1.20
N LEU A 162 5.42 -13.90 0.25
CA LEU A 162 5.86 -15.30 0.26
C LEU A 162 6.74 -15.61 1.47
N HIS A 163 7.67 -14.73 1.80
CA HIS A 163 8.53 -14.86 2.97
C HIS A 163 7.74 -14.87 4.28
N PHE A 164 6.69 -14.05 4.37
CA PHE A 164 5.80 -14.05 5.52
C PHE A 164 5.06 -15.38 5.64
N LEU A 165 4.49 -15.90 4.53
CA LEU A 165 3.82 -17.20 4.50
C LEU A 165 4.76 -18.32 4.96
N GLN A 166 5.96 -18.38 4.42
CA GLN A 166 6.95 -19.39 4.79
C GLN A 166 7.26 -19.36 6.29
N ARG A 167 7.44 -18.17 6.86
CA ARG A 167 7.65 -18.01 8.31
C ARG A 167 6.43 -18.43 9.13
N ALA A 168 5.22 -18.17 8.64
CA ALA A 168 4.00 -18.57 9.32
C ALA A 168 3.89 -20.08 9.38
N VAL A 169 4.15 -20.78 8.28
CA VAL A 169 4.21 -22.26 8.25
C VAL A 169 5.19 -22.81 9.29
N GLN A 170 6.41 -22.26 9.31
CA GLN A 170 7.45 -22.72 10.24
C GLN A 170 7.10 -22.48 11.71
N ARG A 171 6.39 -21.40 12.06
CA ARG A 171 6.11 -21.01 13.44
C ARG A 171 4.79 -21.56 13.99
N ILE A 172 3.79 -21.80 13.12
CA ILE A 172 2.44 -22.18 13.53
C ILE A 172 2.13 -23.62 13.16
N GLY A 173 2.95 -24.25 12.30
CA GLY A 173 2.71 -25.61 11.81
C GLY A 173 1.46 -25.74 10.91
N VAL A 174 0.97 -24.63 10.33
CA VAL A 174 -0.19 -24.62 9.44
C VAL A 174 0.24 -25.08 8.07
N SER A 175 -0.36 -26.18 7.58
CA SER A 175 -0.33 -26.52 6.14
C SER A 175 -1.12 -25.46 5.38
N ILE A 176 -0.52 -24.92 4.34
CA ILE A 176 -1.16 -23.99 3.40
C ILE A 176 -1.80 -24.78 2.28
#